data_428c49d4e727667e8538fc79c44bbf9d
#
_entry.id   428c49d4e727667e8538fc79c44bbf9d
#
_cell.length_a   1.000
_cell.length_b   1.000
_cell.length_c   1.000
_cell.angle_alpha   90.00
_cell.angle_beta   90.00
_cell.angle_gamma   90.00
#
_symmetry.space_group_name_H-M   'P 1'
#
loop_
_entity.id
_entity.type
_entity.pdbx_description
1 polymer ?
#
loop_
_entity_poly.entity_id
_entity_poly.type
_entity_poly.pdbx_seq_one_letter_code
_entity_poly.pdbx_strand_id
1 'polypeptide(L)'
;MIYDTIIIGSGAAGLSAAIYASRAELDFIVIEKLFMGTGQIAESERVDNYPGLYGESGYDLGDKFRSHAEALGARFIEGEVTKIAPQKGIYVVSLEDGSEFETKTVIYAAGASHRKLGIKGEEELSGRGVSYCAVCDGAFYKNKVAAVIGGGDTALGDAVYLSKIASKVYLIHRRDEFRANKSLCRKVAEAGNIETVMSAVPTEIIGENRVEGIRIERNGREETLAVNGVFVAVGTVPGSEPLKGVADMDKGGYIIAGEDCVTSAKGIFAAGDVRSKPLRQVVTAAADGANSVYSAEKYLSENGGAFREI
;
A
#
# COMPACT_ATOMS: atom_id res chain seq x y z
N MET A 1 26.04 -12.65 -13.20
CA MET A 1 26.31 -11.21 -12.88
C MET A 1 25.68 -10.91 -11.53
N ILE A 2 26.45 -10.39 -10.59
CA ILE A 2 25.95 -10.13 -9.23
C ILE A 2 25.70 -8.62 -9.11
N TYR A 3 24.44 -8.22 -8.92
CA TYR A 3 24.06 -6.82 -8.73
C TYR A 3 24.44 -6.31 -7.33
N ASP A 4 24.65 -5.02 -7.18
CA ASP A 4 24.80 -4.39 -5.87
C ASP A 4 23.48 -4.45 -5.09
N THR A 5 22.36 -4.15 -5.78
CA THR A 5 21.03 -4.27 -5.23
C THR A 5 20.00 -4.70 -6.27
N ILE A 6 18.97 -5.43 -5.84
CA ILE A 6 17.75 -5.65 -6.61
C ILE A 6 16.60 -4.97 -5.87
N ILE A 7 15.87 -4.11 -6.57
CA ILE A 7 14.69 -3.42 -6.06
C ILE A 7 13.46 -4.21 -6.53
N ILE A 8 12.59 -4.61 -5.60
CA ILE A 8 11.40 -5.40 -5.89
C ILE A 8 10.15 -4.55 -5.69
N GLY A 9 9.43 -4.32 -6.77
CA GLY A 9 8.27 -3.44 -6.85
C GLY A 9 8.62 -2.04 -7.35
N SER A 10 7.78 -1.48 -8.24
CA SER A 10 7.92 -0.15 -8.82
C SER A 10 6.81 0.82 -8.40
N GLY A 11 6.26 0.67 -7.20
CA GLY A 11 5.48 1.70 -6.54
C GLY A 11 6.34 2.89 -6.11
N ALA A 12 5.74 3.86 -5.41
CA ALA A 12 6.42 5.09 -4.99
C ALA A 12 7.73 4.83 -4.22
N ALA A 13 7.80 3.78 -3.40
CA ALA A 13 9.00 3.41 -2.67
C ALA A 13 10.09 2.86 -3.60
N GLY A 14 9.73 1.90 -4.48
CA GLY A 14 10.69 1.30 -5.40
C GLY A 14 11.22 2.28 -6.45
N LEU A 15 10.36 3.16 -6.98
CA LEU A 15 10.78 4.20 -7.94
C LEU A 15 11.68 5.25 -7.27
N SER A 16 11.37 5.65 -6.02
CA SER A 16 12.27 6.50 -5.25
C SER A 16 13.61 5.80 -4.99
N ALA A 17 13.59 4.52 -4.60
CA ALA A 17 14.82 3.74 -4.44
C ALA A 17 15.62 3.68 -5.74
N ALA A 18 14.98 3.45 -6.89
CA ALA A 18 15.65 3.44 -8.20
C ALA A 18 16.36 4.77 -8.54
N ILE A 19 15.67 5.91 -8.27
CA ILE A 19 16.26 7.24 -8.43
C ILE A 19 17.50 7.42 -7.56
N TYR A 20 17.44 7.03 -6.28
CA TYR A 20 18.56 7.16 -5.35
C TYR A 20 19.68 6.17 -5.68
N ALA A 21 19.37 4.93 -6.07
CA ALA A 21 20.36 3.93 -6.49
C ALA A 21 21.13 4.37 -7.74
N SER A 22 20.42 4.96 -8.73
CA SER A 22 21.08 5.56 -9.91
C SER A 22 22.04 6.69 -9.51
N ARG A 23 21.64 7.56 -8.58
CA ARG A 23 22.48 8.66 -8.08
C ARG A 23 23.67 8.20 -7.25
N ALA A 24 23.55 7.04 -6.62
CA ALA A 24 24.62 6.37 -5.87
C ALA A 24 25.54 5.52 -6.76
N GLU A 25 25.28 5.49 -8.08
CA GLU A 25 26.04 4.72 -9.07
C GLU A 25 26.09 3.20 -8.76
N LEU A 26 25.05 2.67 -8.10
CA LEU A 26 24.91 1.24 -7.83
C LEU A 26 24.57 0.48 -9.13
N ASP A 27 25.10 -0.73 -9.27
CA ASP A 27 24.61 -1.65 -10.30
C ASP A 27 23.35 -2.34 -9.80
N PHE A 28 22.20 -2.03 -10.43
CA PHE A 28 20.90 -2.50 -9.97
C PHE A 28 19.90 -2.74 -11.11
N ILE A 29 18.86 -3.49 -10.76
CA ILE A 29 17.64 -3.65 -11.56
C ILE A 29 16.42 -3.45 -10.66
N VAL A 30 15.31 -3.05 -11.26
CA VAL A 30 13.99 -3.04 -10.64
C VAL A 30 13.16 -4.18 -11.24
N ILE A 31 12.62 -5.05 -10.39
CA ILE A 31 11.73 -6.14 -10.81
C ILE A 31 10.30 -5.75 -10.45
N GLU A 32 9.41 -5.71 -11.46
CA GLU A 32 8.00 -5.37 -11.29
C GLU A 32 7.11 -6.43 -11.91
N LYS A 33 6.06 -6.82 -11.18
CA LYS A 33 5.11 -7.84 -11.62
C LYS A 33 4.31 -7.44 -12.85
N LEU A 34 3.94 -6.15 -12.94
CA LEU A 34 3.12 -5.62 -14.02
C LEU A 34 3.95 -4.74 -14.96
N PHE A 35 3.81 -4.97 -16.27
CA PHE A 35 4.41 -4.10 -17.26
C PHE A 35 4.01 -2.63 -17.02
N MET A 36 4.98 -1.72 -16.96
CA MET A 36 4.77 -0.29 -16.65
C MET A 36 4.03 -0.03 -15.33
N GLY A 37 4.03 -1.02 -14.41
CA GLY A 37 3.41 -0.85 -13.10
C GLY A 37 4.05 0.29 -12.30
N THR A 38 3.22 1.08 -11.63
CA THR A 38 3.65 2.15 -10.70
C THR A 38 3.03 1.96 -9.31
N GLY A 39 2.51 0.77 -9.05
CA GLY A 39 1.88 0.38 -7.78
C GLY A 39 0.49 1.00 -7.60
N GLN A 40 -0.01 0.93 -6.37
CA GLN A 40 -1.38 1.39 -6.02
C GLN A 40 -1.65 2.87 -6.27
N ILE A 41 -0.61 3.70 -6.43
CA ILE A 41 -0.80 5.12 -6.73
C ILE A 41 -1.59 5.31 -8.02
N ALA A 42 -1.40 4.44 -9.02
CA ALA A 42 -2.10 4.52 -10.30
C ALA A 42 -3.64 4.38 -10.19
N GLU A 43 -4.13 3.79 -9.09
CA GLU A 43 -5.57 3.60 -8.84
C GLU A 43 -6.26 4.86 -8.31
N SER A 44 -5.50 5.88 -7.91
CA SER A 44 -6.04 7.12 -7.35
C SER A 44 -6.49 8.04 -8.48
N GLU A 45 -7.75 8.46 -8.48
CA GLU A 45 -8.28 9.42 -9.46
C GLU A 45 -7.53 10.77 -9.37
N ARG A 46 -7.17 11.16 -8.14
CA ARG A 46 -6.48 12.41 -7.88
C ARG A 46 -5.64 12.36 -6.59
N VAL A 47 -4.46 12.96 -6.63
CA VAL A 47 -3.55 13.06 -5.49
C VAL A 47 -3.38 14.51 -5.10
N ASP A 48 -3.88 14.89 -3.91
CA ASP A 48 -3.83 16.27 -3.39
C ASP A 48 -2.83 16.44 -2.23
N ASN A 49 -2.19 15.35 -1.80
CA ASN A 49 -1.35 15.31 -0.60
C ASN A 49 0.12 14.97 -0.88
N TYR A 50 0.57 15.07 -2.14
CA TYR A 50 1.98 14.96 -2.48
C TYR A 50 2.56 16.37 -2.73
N PRO A 51 3.54 16.83 -1.92
CA PRO A 51 4.10 18.19 -2.05
C PRO A 51 4.72 18.45 -3.42
N GLY A 52 4.36 19.57 -4.03
CA GLY A 52 4.88 19.99 -5.33
C GLY A 52 4.09 19.48 -6.55
N LEU A 53 3.21 18.50 -6.40
CA LEU A 53 2.41 17.91 -7.48
C LEU A 53 0.93 17.84 -7.04
N TYR A 54 0.29 18.99 -6.95
CA TYR A 54 -1.11 19.11 -6.52
C TYR A 54 -2.07 18.83 -7.68
N GLY A 55 -3.05 17.99 -7.44
CA GLY A 55 -4.16 17.76 -8.37
C GLY A 55 -3.86 16.80 -9.53
N GLU A 56 -2.70 16.15 -9.52
CA GLU A 56 -2.34 15.13 -10.50
C GLU A 56 -3.20 13.85 -10.30
N SER A 57 -3.47 13.13 -11.38
CA SER A 57 -3.97 11.77 -11.24
C SER A 57 -2.89 10.86 -10.65
N GLY A 58 -3.28 9.80 -9.96
CA GLY A 58 -2.31 8.83 -9.45
C GLY A 58 -1.52 8.15 -10.56
N TYR A 59 -2.16 7.95 -11.72
CA TYR A 59 -1.50 7.44 -12.92
C TYR A 59 -0.39 8.40 -13.40
N ASP A 60 -0.70 9.69 -13.60
CA ASP A 60 0.27 10.68 -14.07
C ASP A 60 1.40 10.88 -13.07
N LEU A 61 1.09 10.84 -11.77
CA LEU A 61 2.11 10.94 -10.72
C LEU A 61 3.04 9.73 -10.73
N GLY A 62 2.50 8.52 -10.88
CA GLY A 62 3.27 7.29 -11.00
C GLY A 62 4.15 7.29 -12.26
N ASP A 63 3.60 7.73 -13.39
CA ASP A 63 4.33 7.84 -14.66
C ASP A 63 5.50 8.85 -14.57
N LYS A 64 5.30 9.99 -13.90
CA LYS A 64 6.39 10.95 -13.64
C LYS A 64 7.51 10.35 -12.79
N PHE A 65 7.18 9.55 -11.77
CA PHE A 65 8.18 8.85 -10.97
C PHE A 65 8.93 7.82 -11.80
N ARG A 66 8.21 7.06 -12.63
CA ARG A 66 8.79 6.06 -13.53
C ARG A 66 9.72 6.69 -14.55
N SER A 67 9.24 7.70 -15.27
CA SER A 67 10.02 8.46 -16.25
C SER A 67 11.27 9.09 -15.65
N HIS A 68 11.20 9.59 -14.40
CA HIS A 68 12.36 10.12 -13.69
C HIS A 68 13.42 9.03 -13.43
N ALA A 69 13.01 7.86 -12.95
CA ALA A 69 13.93 6.74 -12.73
C ALA A 69 14.59 6.27 -14.04
N GLU A 70 13.81 6.15 -15.11
CA GLU A 70 14.30 5.76 -16.45
C GLU A 70 15.28 6.79 -17.03
N ALA A 71 14.99 8.09 -16.87
CA ALA A 71 15.90 9.16 -17.30
C ALA A 71 17.27 9.12 -16.61
N LEU A 72 17.34 8.52 -15.41
CA LEU A 72 18.58 8.29 -14.67
C LEU A 72 19.19 6.91 -14.96
N GLY A 73 18.66 6.16 -15.91
CA GLY A 73 19.21 4.89 -16.37
C GLY A 73 18.73 3.66 -15.61
N ALA A 74 17.68 3.76 -14.79
CA ALA A 74 17.10 2.59 -14.12
C ALA A 74 16.59 1.55 -15.13
N ARG A 75 16.96 0.28 -14.93
CA ARG A 75 16.55 -0.85 -15.77
C ARG A 75 15.43 -1.62 -15.08
N PHE A 76 14.35 -1.92 -15.82
CA PHE A 76 13.19 -2.62 -15.31
C PHE A 76 13.08 -4.00 -15.98
N ILE A 77 12.73 -4.99 -15.17
CA ILE A 77 12.43 -6.36 -15.59
C ILE A 77 11.00 -6.67 -15.14
N GLU A 78 10.18 -7.15 -16.07
CA GLU A 78 8.85 -7.66 -15.75
C GLU A 78 8.96 -9.09 -15.21
N GLY A 79 8.35 -9.33 -14.07
CA GLY A 79 8.30 -10.66 -13.45
C GLY A 79 7.81 -10.63 -12.02
N GLU A 80 7.14 -11.70 -11.62
CA GLU A 80 6.71 -11.91 -10.23
C GLU A 80 7.80 -12.62 -9.43
N VAL A 81 8.30 -11.96 -8.37
CA VAL A 81 9.25 -12.55 -7.44
C VAL A 81 8.52 -13.55 -6.55
N THR A 82 8.94 -14.80 -6.60
CA THR A 82 8.35 -15.90 -5.82
C THR A 82 9.20 -16.29 -4.62
N LYS A 83 10.51 -16.04 -4.68
CA LYS A 83 11.44 -16.46 -3.63
C LYS A 83 12.66 -15.54 -3.56
N ILE A 84 13.14 -15.31 -2.33
CA ILE A 84 14.41 -14.66 -2.04
C ILE A 84 15.16 -15.57 -1.08
N ALA A 85 16.31 -16.08 -1.49
CA ALA A 85 17.06 -17.05 -0.70
C ALA A 85 18.51 -16.59 -0.49
N PRO A 86 19.06 -16.67 0.74
CA PRO A 86 20.46 -16.43 0.98
C PRO A 86 21.32 -17.56 0.39
N GLN A 87 22.42 -17.20 -0.29
CA GLN A 87 23.34 -18.15 -0.89
C GLN A 87 24.78 -17.61 -0.83
N LYS A 88 25.65 -18.22 -0.04
CA LYS A 88 27.09 -17.85 0.05
C LYS A 88 27.37 -16.36 0.25
N GLY A 89 26.59 -15.68 1.09
CA GLY A 89 26.79 -14.26 1.41
C GLY A 89 26.11 -13.26 0.48
N ILE A 90 25.43 -13.75 -0.57
CA ILE A 90 24.56 -12.97 -1.46
C ILE A 90 23.13 -13.50 -1.40
N TYR A 91 22.23 -12.91 -2.18
CA TYR A 91 20.86 -13.38 -2.35
C TYR A 91 20.59 -13.82 -3.79
N VAL A 92 19.80 -14.87 -3.94
CA VAL A 92 19.20 -15.28 -5.21
C VAL A 92 17.73 -14.91 -5.18
N VAL A 93 17.31 -14.10 -6.15
CA VAL A 93 15.92 -13.69 -6.39
C VAL A 93 15.37 -14.52 -7.52
N SER A 94 14.37 -15.36 -7.24
CA SER A 94 13.74 -16.25 -8.24
C SER A 94 12.39 -15.68 -8.67
N LEU A 95 12.09 -15.71 -9.97
CA LEU A 95 10.82 -15.30 -10.56
C LEU A 95 9.91 -16.49 -10.84
N GLU A 96 8.63 -16.22 -11.10
CA GLU A 96 7.63 -17.24 -11.43
C GLU A 96 7.96 -18.00 -12.72
N ASP A 97 8.59 -17.36 -13.70
CA ASP A 97 9.02 -17.96 -14.97
C ASP A 97 10.27 -18.85 -14.87
N GLY A 98 10.85 -18.97 -13.67
CA GLY A 98 12.05 -19.73 -13.39
C GLY A 98 13.36 -18.94 -13.57
N SER A 99 13.32 -17.67 -13.95
CA SER A 99 14.51 -16.81 -14.02
C SER A 99 15.07 -16.56 -12.62
N GLU A 100 16.41 -16.46 -12.52
CA GLU A 100 17.10 -16.18 -11.26
C GLU A 100 18.12 -15.04 -11.44
N PHE A 101 18.20 -14.19 -10.41
CA PHE A 101 19.12 -13.07 -10.35
C PHE A 101 19.89 -13.07 -9.03
N GLU A 102 21.18 -12.82 -9.10
CA GLU A 102 22.08 -12.76 -7.94
C GLU A 102 22.32 -11.31 -7.53
N THR A 103 22.29 -11.02 -6.24
CA THR A 103 22.51 -9.68 -5.70
C THR A 103 23.14 -9.70 -4.32
N LYS A 104 23.90 -8.67 -3.99
CA LYS A 104 24.48 -8.46 -2.66
C LYS A 104 23.44 -7.98 -1.65
N THR A 105 22.47 -7.16 -2.11
CA THR A 105 21.41 -6.60 -1.27
C THR A 105 20.05 -6.61 -1.98
N VAL A 106 18.98 -6.55 -1.21
CA VAL A 106 17.61 -6.47 -1.73
C VAL A 106 16.89 -5.30 -1.07
N ILE A 107 16.27 -4.44 -1.88
CA ILE A 107 15.31 -3.44 -1.44
C ILE A 107 13.90 -3.95 -1.79
N TYR A 108 13.17 -4.38 -0.78
CA TYR A 108 11.85 -4.98 -0.93
C TYR A 108 10.75 -3.93 -0.78
N ALA A 109 10.12 -3.55 -1.89
CA ALA A 109 9.14 -2.47 -2.00
C ALA A 109 7.82 -2.93 -2.66
N ALA A 110 7.42 -4.19 -2.45
CA ALA A 110 6.25 -4.82 -3.09
C ALA A 110 4.88 -4.28 -2.58
N GLY A 111 4.90 -3.33 -1.63
CA GLY A 111 3.70 -2.66 -1.16
C GLY A 111 2.73 -3.56 -0.39
N ALA A 112 1.46 -3.15 -0.34
CA ALA A 112 0.37 -3.89 0.29
C ALA A 112 -0.90 -3.68 -0.55
N SER A 113 -1.75 -4.67 -0.68
CA SER A 113 -3.04 -4.58 -1.37
C SER A 113 -4.19 -4.43 -0.39
N HIS A 114 -5.24 -3.70 -0.77
CA HIS A 114 -6.46 -3.65 0.01
C HIS A 114 -7.22 -4.97 -0.06
N ARG A 115 -7.77 -5.40 1.07
CA ARG A 115 -8.73 -6.50 1.07
C ARG A 115 -10.01 -6.01 0.43
N LYS A 116 -10.47 -6.74 -0.59
CA LYS A 116 -11.76 -6.51 -1.21
C LYS A 116 -12.87 -7.17 -0.40
N LEU A 117 -14.08 -6.64 -0.52
CA LEU A 117 -15.29 -7.27 0.02
C LEU A 117 -15.70 -8.46 -0.84
N GLY A 118 -15.39 -8.42 -2.15
CA GLY A 118 -15.78 -9.43 -3.12
C GLY A 118 -17.28 -9.39 -3.46
N ILE A 119 -17.88 -8.22 -3.41
CA ILE A 119 -19.31 -8.02 -3.69
C ILE A 119 -19.51 -7.30 -5.01
N LYS A 120 -20.68 -7.50 -5.62
CA LYS A 120 -21.05 -6.84 -6.88
C LYS A 120 -21.00 -5.32 -6.74
N GLY A 121 -20.50 -4.63 -7.75
CA GLY A 121 -20.33 -3.18 -7.80
C GLY A 121 -19.03 -2.67 -7.19
N GLU A 122 -18.27 -3.49 -6.42
CA GLU A 122 -17.03 -3.04 -5.79
C GLU A 122 -15.94 -2.71 -6.82
N GLU A 123 -15.69 -3.61 -7.76
CA GLU A 123 -14.65 -3.40 -8.79
C GLU A 123 -15.14 -2.43 -9.87
N GLU A 124 -16.38 -2.57 -10.30
CA GLU A 124 -16.98 -1.76 -11.36
C GLU A 124 -17.06 -0.27 -11.00
N LEU A 125 -17.20 0.04 -9.69
CA LEU A 125 -17.30 1.40 -9.19
C LEU A 125 -16.02 1.87 -8.45
N SER A 126 -14.94 1.11 -8.53
CA SER A 126 -13.63 1.52 -7.99
C SER A 126 -13.17 2.81 -8.66
N GLY A 127 -12.75 3.81 -7.86
CA GLY A 127 -12.43 5.17 -8.32
C GLY A 127 -13.67 6.02 -8.70
N ARG A 128 -14.86 5.41 -8.82
CA ARG A 128 -16.12 6.11 -9.15
C ARG A 128 -17.10 6.12 -7.96
N GLY A 129 -16.54 6.18 -6.76
CA GLY A 129 -17.29 6.22 -5.51
C GLY A 129 -16.94 5.12 -4.54
N VAL A 130 -16.29 4.04 -4.96
CA VAL A 130 -15.63 3.07 -4.08
C VAL A 130 -14.19 3.50 -3.89
N SER A 131 -13.77 3.63 -2.62
CA SER A 131 -12.42 4.00 -2.23
C SER A 131 -11.92 3.10 -1.10
N TYR A 132 -10.60 2.98 -1.00
CA TYR A 132 -9.91 2.26 0.07
C TYR A 132 -9.09 3.21 0.96
N CYS A 133 -9.15 4.54 0.72
CA CYS A 133 -8.37 5.54 1.45
C CYS A 133 -9.20 6.79 1.74
N ALA A 134 -9.72 6.91 2.97
CA ALA A 134 -10.51 8.07 3.36
C ALA A 134 -9.69 9.38 3.37
N VAL A 135 -8.41 9.31 3.72
CA VAL A 135 -7.52 10.48 3.74
C VAL A 135 -7.21 10.98 2.32
N CYS A 136 -7.16 10.06 1.33
CA CYS A 136 -6.92 10.40 -0.07
C CYS A 136 -8.16 11.05 -0.70
N ASP A 137 -9.32 10.40 -0.59
CA ASP A 137 -10.51 10.70 -1.38
C ASP A 137 -11.62 11.42 -0.60
N GLY A 138 -11.46 11.53 0.72
CA GLY A 138 -12.52 12.08 1.59
C GLY A 138 -12.96 13.49 1.22
N ALA A 139 -12.06 14.32 0.68
CA ALA A 139 -12.38 15.68 0.25
C ALA A 139 -13.47 15.76 -0.83
N PHE A 140 -13.59 14.73 -1.69
CA PHE A 140 -14.63 14.66 -2.74
C PHE A 140 -16.04 14.44 -2.16
N TYR A 141 -16.13 14.08 -0.89
CA TYR A 141 -17.40 13.76 -0.20
C TYR A 141 -17.86 14.88 0.73
N LYS A 142 -17.35 16.09 0.53
CA LYS A 142 -17.80 17.29 1.28
C LYS A 142 -19.31 17.49 1.11
N ASN A 143 -20.02 17.53 2.25
CA ASN A 143 -21.48 17.67 2.32
C ASN A 143 -22.27 16.52 1.65
N LYS A 144 -21.64 15.37 1.39
CA LYS A 144 -22.29 14.17 0.84
C LYS A 144 -22.46 13.11 1.92
N VAL A 145 -23.17 12.03 1.60
CA VAL A 145 -23.33 10.87 2.47
C VAL A 145 -22.28 9.82 2.08
N ALA A 146 -21.51 9.34 3.06
CA ALA A 146 -20.51 8.30 2.88
C ALA A 146 -20.82 7.06 3.72
N ALA A 147 -20.42 5.89 3.25
CA ALA A 147 -20.36 4.67 4.05
C ALA A 147 -18.92 4.25 4.28
N VAL A 148 -18.59 3.82 5.49
CA VAL A 148 -17.32 3.17 5.83
C VAL A 148 -17.61 1.75 6.24
N ILE A 149 -16.92 0.79 5.63
CA ILE A 149 -17.10 -0.63 5.91
C ILE A 149 -15.90 -1.15 6.69
N GLY A 150 -16.14 -1.60 7.92
CA GLY A 150 -15.10 -2.13 8.78
C GLY A 150 -15.42 -1.98 10.25
N GLY A 151 -14.49 -2.37 11.13
CA GLY A 151 -14.70 -2.29 12.59
C GLY A 151 -13.41 -2.34 13.39
N GLY A 152 -12.26 -2.12 12.74
CA GLY A 152 -10.95 -1.93 13.34
C GLY A 152 -10.55 -0.46 13.43
N ASP A 153 -9.36 -0.19 13.96
CA ASP A 153 -8.83 1.17 14.13
C ASP A 153 -8.88 2.00 12.86
N THR A 154 -8.55 1.42 11.71
CA THR A 154 -8.61 2.09 10.40
C THR A 154 -10.03 2.55 10.08
N ALA A 155 -11.01 1.65 10.14
CA ALA A 155 -12.39 1.98 9.79
C ALA A 155 -12.99 3.07 10.70
N LEU A 156 -12.74 3.00 12.01
CA LEU A 156 -13.21 4.01 12.94
C LEU A 156 -12.47 5.34 12.75
N GLY A 157 -11.17 5.30 12.48
CA GLY A 157 -10.36 6.47 12.13
C GLY A 157 -10.88 7.16 10.87
N ASP A 158 -11.15 6.40 9.82
CA ASP A 158 -11.72 6.86 8.56
C ASP A 158 -13.12 7.47 8.77
N ALA A 159 -13.99 6.83 9.55
CA ALA A 159 -15.31 7.37 9.87
C ALA A 159 -15.22 8.70 10.62
N VAL A 160 -14.32 8.81 11.60
CA VAL A 160 -14.07 10.07 12.33
C VAL A 160 -13.48 11.15 11.43
N TYR A 161 -12.59 10.77 10.50
CA TYR A 161 -12.06 11.71 9.51
C TYR A 161 -13.15 12.23 8.58
N LEU A 162 -13.92 11.31 7.98
CA LEU A 162 -15.02 11.65 7.07
C LEU A 162 -16.16 12.42 7.77
N SER A 163 -16.40 12.21 9.05
CA SER A 163 -17.43 12.95 9.79
C SER A 163 -17.20 14.46 9.83
N LYS A 164 -15.95 14.91 9.67
CA LYS A 164 -15.59 16.33 9.61
C LYS A 164 -15.87 16.97 8.24
N ILE A 165 -16.12 16.15 7.23
CA ILE A 165 -16.20 16.56 5.83
C ILE A 165 -17.58 16.26 5.24
N ALA A 166 -18.06 15.04 5.45
CA ALA A 166 -19.34 14.55 4.94
C ALA A 166 -20.52 15.07 5.77
N SER A 167 -21.69 15.16 5.16
CA SER A 167 -22.94 15.49 5.87
C SER A 167 -23.40 14.36 6.80
N LYS A 168 -23.14 13.10 6.41
CA LYS A 168 -23.46 11.89 7.19
C LYS A 168 -22.48 10.78 6.84
N VAL A 169 -22.13 9.96 7.83
CA VAL A 169 -21.31 8.76 7.65
C VAL A 169 -22.04 7.56 8.23
N TYR A 170 -22.26 6.53 7.42
CA TYR A 170 -22.68 5.22 7.90
C TYR A 170 -21.43 4.39 8.20
N LEU A 171 -21.24 3.93 9.44
CA LEU A 171 -20.17 3.00 9.81
C LEU A 171 -20.76 1.58 9.90
N ILE A 172 -20.53 0.77 8.87
CA ILE A 172 -21.12 -0.54 8.70
C ILE A 172 -20.17 -1.61 9.22
N HIS A 173 -20.61 -2.40 10.20
CA HIS A 173 -19.79 -3.48 10.75
C HIS A 173 -20.58 -4.78 10.88
N ARG A 174 -19.93 -5.91 10.47
CA ARG A 174 -20.54 -7.25 10.46
C ARG A 174 -20.77 -7.88 11.82
N ARG A 175 -20.21 -7.31 12.90
CA ARG A 175 -20.36 -7.77 14.28
C ARG A 175 -21.16 -6.78 15.09
N ASP A 176 -21.47 -7.17 16.31
CA ASP A 176 -22.14 -6.36 17.32
C ASP A 176 -21.19 -5.46 18.13
N GLU A 177 -19.86 -5.70 18.05
CA GLU A 177 -18.83 -4.93 18.72
C GLU A 177 -17.66 -4.58 17.79
N PHE A 178 -17.08 -3.38 17.96
CA PHE A 178 -15.87 -2.95 17.28
C PHE A 178 -14.63 -3.62 17.89
N ARG A 179 -13.62 -3.83 17.06
CA ARG A 179 -12.29 -4.30 17.48
C ARG A 179 -11.29 -3.15 17.67
N ALA A 180 -11.73 -1.92 17.49
CA ALA A 180 -10.94 -0.72 17.60
C ALA A 180 -10.64 -0.36 19.06
N ASN A 181 -9.60 0.48 19.23
CA ASN A 181 -9.27 1.00 20.55
C ASN A 181 -10.42 1.87 21.13
N LYS A 182 -10.51 1.91 22.47
CA LYS A 182 -11.59 2.61 23.18
C LYS A 182 -11.65 4.12 22.87
N SER A 183 -10.53 4.75 22.55
CA SER A 183 -10.47 6.17 22.21
C SER A 183 -11.20 6.45 20.90
N LEU A 184 -10.99 5.63 19.87
CA LEU A 184 -11.70 5.74 18.59
C LEU A 184 -13.18 5.42 18.72
N CYS A 185 -13.54 4.38 19.51
CA CYS A 185 -14.94 4.08 19.78
C CYS A 185 -15.67 5.27 20.42
N ARG A 186 -15.02 5.97 21.36
CA ARG A 186 -15.58 7.19 21.98
C ARG A 186 -15.76 8.32 20.96
N LYS A 187 -14.76 8.59 20.12
CA LYS A 187 -14.85 9.62 19.07
C LYS A 187 -15.98 9.35 18.08
N VAL A 188 -16.19 8.09 17.70
CA VAL A 188 -17.33 7.69 16.86
C VAL A 188 -18.67 7.96 17.56
N ALA A 189 -18.79 7.62 18.84
CA ALA A 189 -20.02 7.85 19.61
C ALA A 189 -20.32 9.34 19.85
N GLU A 190 -19.29 10.18 19.97
CA GLU A 190 -19.40 11.63 20.14
C GLU A 190 -19.70 12.38 18.82
N ALA A 191 -19.43 11.77 17.68
CA ALA A 191 -19.65 12.40 16.37
C ALA A 191 -21.14 12.34 16.00
N GLY A 192 -21.80 13.49 15.99
CA GLY A 192 -23.26 13.60 15.81
C GLY A 192 -23.80 13.19 14.42
N ASN A 193 -22.94 13.01 13.44
CA ASN A 193 -23.28 12.62 12.07
C ASN A 193 -22.75 11.24 11.65
N ILE A 194 -22.21 10.45 12.59
CA ILE A 194 -21.87 9.04 12.35
C ILE A 194 -23.02 8.17 12.85
N GLU A 195 -23.61 7.40 11.93
CA GLU A 195 -24.58 6.35 12.27
C GLU A 195 -23.90 4.99 12.19
N THR A 196 -23.89 4.26 13.32
CA THR A 196 -23.32 2.91 13.38
C THR A 196 -24.35 1.87 12.97
N VAL A 197 -24.03 1.07 11.96
CA VAL A 197 -24.85 -0.02 11.43
C VAL A 197 -24.17 -1.34 11.78
N MET A 198 -24.48 -1.84 12.98
CA MET A 198 -23.88 -3.07 13.54
C MET A 198 -24.59 -4.32 13.04
N SER A 199 -23.91 -5.47 13.10
CA SER A 199 -24.41 -6.78 12.66
C SER A 199 -24.93 -6.76 11.22
N ALA A 200 -24.27 -5.98 10.35
CA ALA A 200 -24.66 -5.76 8.98
C ALA A 200 -23.53 -6.16 8.02
N VAL A 201 -23.86 -6.93 7.01
CA VAL A 201 -22.94 -7.40 5.98
C VAL A 201 -23.30 -6.74 4.66
N PRO A 202 -22.36 -6.00 4.01
CA PRO A 202 -22.56 -5.50 2.66
C PRO A 202 -22.72 -6.63 1.66
N THR A 203 -23.67 -6.51 0.73
CA THR A 203 -23.95 -7.53 -0.29
C THR A 203 -23.81 -7.00 -1.71
N GLU A 204 -24.03 -5.70 -1.93
CA GLU A 204 -23.88 -5.07 -3.24
C GLU A 204 -23.63 -3.56 -3.10
N ILE A 205 -22.76 -3.00 -3.93
CA ILE A 205 -22.63 -1.55 -4.11
C ILE A 205 -23.41 -1.17 -5.37
N ILE A 206 -24.33 -0.22 -5.23
CA ILE A 206 -25.32 0.13 -6.24
C ILE A 206 -24.90 1.42 -6.95
N GLY A 207 -24.98 1.41 -8.27
CA GLY A 207 -24.73 2.57 -9.12
C GLY A 207 -24.42 2.13 -10.54
N GLU A 208 -24.57 3.03 -11.50
CA GLU A 208 -24.24 2.79 -12.91
C GLU A 208 -22.91 3.45 -13.28
N ASN A 209 -22.81 4.77 -13.14
CA ASN A 209 -21.62 5.55 -13.44
C ASN A 209 -20.82 5.94 -12.17
N ARG A 210 -21.46 5.92 -11.03
CA ARG A 210 -20.91 6.24 -9.72
C ARG A 210 -21.74 5.56 -8.63
N VAL A 211 -21.20 5.52 -7.41
CA VAL A 211 -21.94 5.00 -6.26
C VAL A 211 -23.20 5.85 -5.97
N GLU A 212 -24.32 5.18 -5.83
CA GLU A 212 -25.63 5.75 -5.49
C GLU A 212 -26.21 5.13 -4.22
N GLY A 213 -25.73 3.94 -3.84
CA GLY A 213 -26.16 3.25 -2.64
C GLY A 213 -25.33 2.03 -2.31
N ILE A 214 -25.60 1.46 -1.15
CA ILE A 214 -25.07 0.17 -0.72
C ILE A 214 -26.21 -0.69 -0.16
N ARG A 215 -26.27 -1.95 -0.59
CA ARG A 215 -27.16 -2.96 -0.03
C ARG A 215 -26.45 -3.69 1.08
N ILE A 216 -27.14 -3.87 2.17
CA ILE A 216 -26.65 -4.60 3.33
C ILE A 216 -27.68 -5.66 3.74
N GLU A 217 -27.19 -6.76 4.29
CA GLU A 217 -28.03 -7.74 5.00
C GLU A 217 -27.85 -7.52 6.52
N ARG A 218 -28.96 -7.35 7.24
CA ARG A 218 -28.98 -7.19 8.68
C ARG A 218 -30.14 -7.97 9.28
N ASN A 219 -29.85 -8.88 10.21
CA ASN A 219 -30.84 -9.73 10.87
C ASN A 219 -31.73 -10.52 9.87
N GLY A 220 -31.16 -11.02 8.78
CA GLY A 220 -31.87 -11.76 7.73
C GLY A 220 -32.78 -10.89 6.84
N ARG A 221 -32.62 -9.57 6.87
CA ARG A 221 -33.36 -8.62 6.02
C ARG A 221 -32.39 -7.80 5.18
N GLU A 222 -32.75 -7.59 3.94
CA GLU A 222 -32.01 -6.66 3.07
C GLU A 222 -32.49 -5.21 3.30
N GLU A 223 -31.52 -4.31 3.36
CA GLU A 223 -31.72 -2.88 3.47
C GLU A 223 -30.80 -2.15 2.48
N THR A 224 -31.27 -1.07 1.88
CA THR A 224 -30.47 -0.23 1.00
C THR A 224 -30.27 1.13 1.64
N LEU A 225 -29.00 1.52 1.80
CA LEU A 225 -28.62 2.85 2.27
C LEU A 225 -28.20 3.70 1.08
N ALA A 226 -28.83 4.85 0.90
CA ALA A 226 -28.44 5.83 -0.12
C ALA A 226 -27.14 6.51 0.32
N VAL A 227 -26.06 6.34 -0.47
CA VAL A 227 -24.73 6.91 -0.19
C VAL A 227 -24.09 7.37 -1.51
N ASN A 228 -23.23 8.36 -1.41
CA ASN A 228 -22.48 8.90 -2.56
C ASN A 228 -21.09 8.27 -2.70
N GLY A 229 -20.62 7.59 -1.65
CA GLY A 229 -19.35 6.89 -1.66
C GLY A 229 -19.26 5.81 -0.59
N VAL A 230 -18.45 4.80 -0.87
CA VAL A 230 -18.20 3.64 -0.02
C VAL A 230 -16.70 3.53 0.21
N PHE A 231 -16.28 3.62 1.46
CA PHE A 231 -14.89 3.46 1.89
C PHE A 231 -14.70 2.07 2.50
N VAL A 232 -13.91 1.23 1.84
CA VAL A 232 -13.68 -0.15 2.26
C VAL A 232 -12.45 -0.21 3.17
N ALA A 233 -12.68 -0.36 4.48
CA ALA A 233 -11.65 -0.39 5.52
C ALA A 233 -11.63 -1.73 6.27
N VAL A 234 -11.57 -2.84 5.51
CA VAL A 234 -11.55 -4.22 6.05
C VAL A 234 -10.15 -4.81 6.19
N GLY A 235 -9.15 -3.96 6.03
CA GLY A 235 -7.72 -4.26 6.18
C GLY A 235 -6.98 -4.34 4.87
N THR A 236 -5.66 -4.51 4.99
CA THR A 236 -4.72 -4.64 3.88
C THR A 236 -3.93 -5.95 4.02
N VAL A 237 -3.32 -6.38 2.93
CA VAL A 237 -2.46 -7.58 2.87
C VAL A 237 -1.11 -7.13 2.30
N PRO A 238 -0.02 -7.20 3.07
CA PRO A 238 1.30 -6.88 2.54
C PRO A 238 1.75 -7.95 1.53
N GLY A 239 2.43 -7.50 0.48
CA GLY A 239 3.05 -8.39 -0.51
C GLY A 239 4.37 -8.99 0.00
N SER A 240 4.36 -9.60 1.19
CA SER A 240 5.58 -10.03 1.91
C SER A 240 5.88 -11.53 1.81
N GLU A 241 5.07 -12.31 1.11
CA GLU A 241 5.20 -13.78 1.06
C GLU A 241 6.61 -14.26 0.65
N PRO A 242 7.32 -13.67 -0.35
CA PRO A 242 8.67 -14.07 -0.73
C PRO A 242 9.73 -13.92 0.38
N LEU A 243 9.47 -13.11 1.41
CA LEU A 243 10.36 -12.93 2.56
C LEU A 243 9.92 -13.69 3.82
N LYS A 244 8.89 -14.53 3.73
CA LYS A 244 8.43 -15.35 4.84
C LYS A 244 9.52 -16.35 5.28
N GLY A 245 9.86 -16.30 6.57
CA GLY A 245 10.96 -17.11 7.11
C GLY A 245 12.36 -16.57 6.80
N VAL A 246 12.47 -15.44 6.07
CA VAL A 246 13.74 -14.76 5.79
C VAL A 246 13.88 -13.51 6.65
N ALA A 247 12.82 -12.69 6.75
CA ALA A 247 12.80 -11.51 7.60
C ALA A 247 11.65 -11.58 8.61
N ASP A 248 11.80 -10.91 9.74
CA ASP A 248 10.77 -10.86 10.78
C ASP A 248 9.56 -10.07 10.33
N MET A 249 8.38 -10.58 10.68
CA MET A 249 7.09 -9.99 10.32
C MET A 249 6.22 -9.79 11.57
N ASP A 250 5.38 -8.79 11.55
CA ASP A 250 4.36 -8.59 12.56
C ASP A 250 3.18 -9.57 12.38
N LYS A 251 2.20 -9.52 13.30
CA LYS A 251 1.00 -10.39 13.25
C LYS A 251 0.12 -10.17 12.01
N GLY A 252 0.30 -9.03 11.32
CA GLY A 252 -0.40 -8.68 10.07
C GLY A 252 0.32 -9.15 8.82
N GLY A 253 1.54 -9.71 8.98
CA GLY A 253 2.41 -10.11 7.86
C GLY A 253 3.28 -8.99 7.32
N TYR A 254 3.27 -7.79 7.93
CA TYR A 254 4.13 -6.67 7.53
C TYR A 254 5.57 -6.90 7.99
N ILE A 255 6.53 -6.60 7.13
CA ILE A 255 7.95 -6.73 7.45
C ILE A 255 8.32 -5.72 8.54
N ILE A 256 8.98 -6.19 9.60
CA ILE A 256 9.44 -5.32 10.69
C ILE A 256 10.73 -4.62 10.25
N ALA A 257 10.64 -3.30 10.03
CA ALA A 257 11.74 -2.42 9.67
C ALA A 257 11.50 -1.02 10.22
N GLY A 258 12.56 -0.36 10.68
CA GLY A 258 12.53 1.02 11.19
C GLY A 258 12.51 2.07 10.08
N GLU A 259 12.74 3.33 10.45
CA GLU A 259 12.85 4.45 9.49
C GLU A 259 14.08 4.31 8.57
N ASP A 260 15.09 3.58 8.99
CA ASP A 260 16.25 3.19 8.21
C ASP A 260 15.98 2.05 7.21
N CYS A 261 14.76 1.52 7.20
CA CYS A 261 14.33 0.41 6.37
C CYS A 261 15.08 -0.92 6.60
N VAL A 262 15.93 -1.03 7.63
CA VAL A 262 16.71 -2.23 7.94
C VAL A 262 15.79 -3.32 8.50
N THR A 263 15.89 -4.54 7.97
CA THR A 263 15.16 -5.71 8.45
C THR A 263 16.02 -6.58 9.37
N SER A 264 15.46 -7.65 9.94
CA SER A 264 16.22 -8.65 10.69
C SER A 264 17.16 -9.47 9.80
N ALA A 265 16.95 -9.51 8.48
CA ALA A 265 17.83 -10.17 7.51
C ALA A 265 18.89 -9.19 7.00
N LYS A 266 20.18 -9.48 7.25
CA LYS A 266 21.30 -8.62 6.82
C LYS A 266 21.32 -8.45 5.31
N GLY A 267 21.38 -7.21 4.81
CA GLY A 267 21.38 -6.91 3.38
C GLY A 267 19.99 -6.91 2.73
N ILE A 268 18.91 -7.12 3.50
CA ILE A 268 17.52 -6.92 3.04
C ILE A 268 16.93 -5.69 3.72
N PHE A 269 16.38 -4.80 2.91
CA PHE A 269 15.74 -3.55 3.34
C PHE A 269 14.28 -3.56 2.89
N ALA A 270 13.36 -3.12 3.75
CA ALA A 270 11.94 -3.07 3.41
C ALA A 270 11.47 -1.60 3.34
N ALA A 271 10.89 -1.22 2.21
CA ALA A 271 10.48 0.15 1.92
C ALA A 271 8.98 0.24 1.53
N GLY A 272 8.31 1.30 1.95
CA GLY A 272 6.91 1.54 1.62
C GLY A 272 5.92 0.72 2.44
N ASP A 273 4.78 0.43 1.85
CA ASP A 273 3.61 -0.09 2.57
C ASP A 273 3.71 -1.56 2.96
N VAL A 274 4.71 -2.28 2.47
CA VAL A 274 5.01 -3.66 2.86
C VAL A 274 5.58 -3.77 4.27
N ARG A 275 6.17 -2.68 4.81
CA ARG A 275 6.72 -2.66 6.15
C ARG A 275 5.69 -2.23 7.22
N SER A 276 5.92 -2.63 8.46
CA SER A 276 5.13 -2.20 9.61
C SER A 276 5.35 -0.70 9.86
N LYS A 277 4.32 0.11 9.63
CA LYS A 277 4.37 1.58 9.80
C LYS A 277 2.95 2.15 10.05
N PRO A 278 2.86 3.28 10.77
CA PRO A 278 1.56 3.86 11.12
C PRO A 278 0.87 4.59 9.96
N LEU A 279 1.64 5.20 9.05
CA LEU A 279 1.11 6.00 7.94
C LEU A 279 1.59 5.44 6.59
N ARG A 280 0.63 5.09 5.74
CA ARG A 280 0.84 4.59 4.38
C ARG A 280 0.38 5.64 3.40
N GLN A 281 1.33 6.39 2.83
CA GLN A 281 1.09 7.45 1.86
C GLN A 281 2.24 7.49 0.85
N VAL A 282 2.00 8.07 -0.34
CA VAL A 282 2.99 8.20 -1.40
C VAL A 282 4.27 8.87 -0.88
N VAL A 283 4.13 9.97 -0.13
CA VAL A 283 5.27 10.73 0.41
C VAL A 283 6.09 9.90 1.41
N THR A 284 5.43 9.10 2.28
CA THR A 284 6.17 8.24 3.23
C THR A 284 6.79 7.03 2.56
N ALA A 285 6.17 6.52 1.50
CA ALA A 285 6.75 5.45 0.68
C ALA A 285 7.97 5.94 -0.10
N ALA A 286 7.91 7.14 -0.69
CA ALA A 286 9.05 7.75 -1.37
C ALA A 286 10.23 8.01 -0.42
N ALA A 287 9.96 8.48 0.81
CA ALA A 287 10.99 8.65 1.84
C ALA A 287 11.66 7.32 2.21
N ASP A 288 10.87 6.25 2.39
CA ASP A 288 11.41 4.92 2.65
C ASP A 288 12.34 4.44 1.51
N GLY A 289 11.96 4.68 0.26
CA GLY A 289 12.80 4.34 -0.89
C GLY A 289 14.19 4.99 -0.81
N ALA A 290 14.24 6.28 -0.48
CA ALA A 290 15.50 6.99 -0.29
C ALA A 290 16.32 6.42 0.88
N ASN A 291 15.68 6.21 2.04
CA ASN A 291 16.33 5.68 3.24
C ASN A 291 16.87 4.25 3.03
N SER A 292 16.15 3.42 2.28
CA SER A 292 16.57 2.04 2.00
C SER A 292 17.85 1.99 1.18
N VAL A 293 18.03 2.91 0.21
CA VAL A 293 19.27 2.99 -0.57
C VAL A 293 20.43 3.46 0.29
N TYR A 294 20.24 4.49 1.11
CA TYR A 294 21.29 4.95 2.05
C TYR A 294 21.76 3.80 2.98
N SER A 295 20.84 3.01 3.48
CA SER A 295 21.17 1.85 4.31
C SER A 295 21.85 0.73 3.54
N ALA A 296 21.45 0.51 2.26
CA ALA A 296 22.09 -0.46 1.38
C ALA A 296 23.53 -0.06 1.03
N GLU A 297 23.79 1.22 0.69
CA GLU A 297 25.14 1.73 0.44
C GLU A 297 26.06 1.55 1.67
N LYS A 298 25.55 1.90 2.86
CA LYS A 298 26.28 1.70 4.11
C LYS A 298 26.64 0.22 4.30
N TYR A 299 25.67 -0.68 4.12
CA TYR A 299 25.89 -2.12 4.24
C TYR A 299 26.91 -2.63 3.22
N LEU A 300 26.84 -2.20 1.97
CA LEU A 300 27.77 -2.58 0.91
C LEU A 300 29.19 -2.09 1.21
N SER A 301 29.34 -0.87 1.73
CA SER A 301 30.65 -0.31 2.08
C SER A 301 31.33 -1.07 3.25
N GLU A 302 30.53 -1.43 4.26
CA GLU A 302 31.01 -2.16 5.43
C GLU A 302 31.36 -3.64 5.13
N ASN A 303 30.72 -4.24 4.13
CA ASN A 303 30.88 -5.65 3.76
C ASN A 303 31.60 -5.85 2.41
N GLY A 304 32.11 -4.79 1.80
CA GLY A 304 32.74 -4.84 0.44
C GLY A 304 33.91 -5.80 0.32
N GLY A 305 34.62 -6.12 1.41
CA GLY A 305 35.66 -7.15 1.46
C GLY A 305 35.11 -8.57 1.29
N ALA A 306 33.99 -8.88 1.93
CA ALA A 306 33.35 -10.20 1.87
C ALA A 306 32.80 -10.54 0.47
N PHE A 307 32.37 -9.52 -0.29
CA PHE A 307 31.86 -9.69 -1.67
C PHE A 307 32.97 -9.86 -2.73
N ARG A 308 34.23 -9.54 -2.41
CA ARG A 308 35.37 -9.72 -3.33
C ARG A 308 35.89 -11.17 -3.37
N GLU A 309 35.45 -11.99 -2.40
CA GLU A 309 35.85 -13.39 -2.29
C GLU A 309 34.81 -14.37 -2.90
N ILE A 310 33.71 -13.86 -3.45
CA ILE A 310 32.66 -14.62 -4.15
C ILE A 310 32.84 -14.52 -5.67
#